data_64707c40b8640052c9a51e8172ce869a
#
_entry.id   64707c40b8640052c9a51e8172ce869a
#
_cell.length_a   1.000
_cell.length_b   1.000
_cell.length_c   1.000
_cell.angle_alpha   90.00
_cell.angle_beta   90.00
_cell.angle_gamma   90.00
#
_symmetry.space_group_name_H-M   'P 1'
#
loop_
_entity.id
_entity.type
_entity.pdbx_description
1 polymer ?
#
loop_
_entity_poly.entity_id
_entity_poly.type
_entity_poly.pdbx_seq_one_letter_code
_entity_poly.pdbx_strand_id
1 'polypeptide(L)'
;MKSIKKLLKDKSRPLVIPGVYDAIGAKIVEKVGFDAMFQTGYGTSATLFGMPDYGFIGSTETVDNARRICRAVSVPVIVDADTGYGNALSVWKLVQELENAGASGIFLEDQRWPKRCGHMQGKEVVSIDEYSEKLQAALDARSDKNFIIVARTDARATEGLDNAIERGLHYEKIGADVIFVEAPKTIQEMKKIGNDIHAPLVANMIEGGTTPISSATKLFEMGFKIILYPLSVLFSNTYATLQILRELKRSGNTRKLNKKLVNFDQFNDLVELKKYRKLEKQYKK
;
A
#
# COMPACT_ATOMS: atom_id res chain seq x y z
N MET A 1 6.26 17.50 7.32
CA MET A 1 5.45 16.34 6.89
C MET A 1 4.48 15.92 7.99
N LYS A 2 3.24 15.57 7.68
CA LYS A 2 2.33 14.96 8.68
C LYS A 2 2.86 13.57 8.98
N SER A 3 3.11 13.25 10.27
CA SER A 3 3.50 11.88 10.67
C SER A 3 2.31 10.93 10.51
N ILE A 4 2.51 9.73 9.98
CA ILE A 4 1.47 8.70 9.87
C ILE A 4 0.92 8.34 11.27
N LYS A 5 1.76 8.27 12.31
CA LYS A 5 1.31 8.03 13.70
C LYS A 5 0.36 9.12 14.21
N LYS A 6 0.56 10.38 13.78
CA LYS A 6 -0.36 11.46 14.13
C LYS A 6 -1.73 11.28 13.44
N LEU A 7 -1.73 10.83 12.19
CA LEU A 7 -2.97 10.52 11.45
C LEU A 7 -3.73 9.33 12.07
N LEU A 8 -3.01 8.33 12.56
CA LEU A 8 -3.62 7.18 13.27
C LEU A 8 -4.27 7.57 14.59
N LYS A 9 -3.72 8.57 15.30
CA LYS A 9 -4.27 9.06 16.58
C LYS A 9 -5.55 9.90 16.43
N ASP A 10 -5.85 10.40 15.25
CA ASP A 10 -7.09 11.13 14.98
C ASP A 10 -8.29 10.17 15.01
N LYS A 11 -9.06 10.21 16.09
CA LYS A 11 -10.23 9.35 16.30
C LYS A 11 -11.52 9.89 15.66
N SER A 12 -11.46 11.01 14.95
CA SER A 12 -12.65 11.64 14.37
C SER A 12 -13.03 11.10 13.00
N ARG A 13 -12.09 10.47 12.29
CA ARG A 13 -12.31 9.98 10.92
C ARG A 13 -11.40 8.82 10.54
N PRO A 14 -11.80 8.01 9.54
CA PRO A 14 -10.91 7.03 8.95
C PRO A 14 -9.77 7.70 8.17
N LEU A 15 -8.70 6.96 7.96
CA LEU A 15 -7.60 7.32 7.06
C LEU A 15 -7.76 6.51 5.77
N VAL A 16 -8.26 7.13 4.71
CA VAL A 16 -8.40 6.50 3.40
C VAL A 16 -7.07 6.61 2.66
N ILE A 17 -6.52 5.47 2.23
CA ILE A 17 -5.20 5.38 1.60
C ILE A 17 -5.34 4.71 0.23
N PRO A 18 -5.14 5.44 -0.90
CA PRO A 18 -5.06 4.83 -2.22
C PRO A 18 -3.70 4.18 -2.46
N GLY A 19 -3.70 3.09 -3.24
CA GLY A 19 -2.50 2.44 -3.73
C GLY A 19 -1.91 3.15 -4.93
N VAL A 20 -0.58 3.26 -4.95
CA VAL A 20 0.22 3.80 -6.05
C VAL A 20 1.36 2.83 -6.39
N TYR A 21 1.87 2.90 -7.58
CA TYR A 21 2.96 2.04 -8.05
C TYR A 21 4.06 2.81 -8.79
N ASP A 22 3.86 4.11 -8.98
CA ASP A 22 4.83 5.02 -9.62
C ASP A 22 4.72 6.46 -9.09
N ALA A 23 5.66 7.29 -9.49
CA ALA A 23 5.75 8.68 -9.07
C ALA A 23 4.60 9.56 -9.64
N ILE A 24 4.05 9.23 -10.81
CA ILE A 24 2.93 9.99 -11.39
C ILE A 24 1.65 9.72 -10.62
N GLY A 25 1.34 8.45 -10.33
CA GLY A 25 0.23 8.08 -9.48
C GLY A 25 0.32 8.75 -8.11
N ALA A 26 1.51 8.77 -7.52
CA ALA A 26 1.74 9.44 -6.24
C ALA A 26 1.46 10.95 -6.30
N LYS A 27 1.94 11.65 -7.32
CA LYS A 27 1.64 13.08 -7.51
C LYS A 27 0.14 13.36 -7.71
N ILE A 28 -0.58 12.46 -8.38
CA ILE A 28 -2.03 12.59 -8.57
C ILE A 28 -2.74 12.43 -7.20
N VAL A 29 -2.37 11.42 -6.43
CA VAL A 29 -2.93 11.17 -5.09
C VAL A 29 -2.70 12.36 -4.15
N GLU A 30 -1.48 12.91 -4.12
CA GLU A 30 -1.17 14.12 -3.35
C GLU A 30 -1.97 15.33 -3.84
N LYS A 31 -2.06 15.56 -5.16
CA LYS A 31 -2.81 16.66 -5.77
C LYS A 31 -4.32 16.61 -5.47
N VAL A 32 -4.89 15.42 -5.38
CA VAL A 32 -6.29 15.19 -4.98
C VAL A 32 -6.50 15.50 -3.50
N GLY A 33 -5.44 15.45 -2.68
CA GLY A 33 -5.47 15.86 -1.28
C GLY A 33 -5.62 14.71 -0.28
N PHE A 34 -5.20 13.50 -0.63
CA PHE A 34 -5.10 12.40 0.33
C PHE A 34 -3.99 12.66 1.36
N ASP A 35 -4.23 12.26 2.62
CA ASP A 35 -3.29 12.49 3.73
C ASP A 35 -2.12 11.50 3.75
N ALA A 36 -2.25 10.34 3.08
CA ALA A 36 -1.23 9.30 2.95
C ALA A 36 -1.50 8.44 1.72
N MET A 37 -0.54 7.62 1.31
CA MET A 37 -0.67 6.65 0.22
C MET A 37 0.08 5.36 0.52
N PHE A 38 -0.20 4.33 -0.28
CA PHE A 38 0.38 3.00 -0.15
C PHE A 38 1.11 2.61 -1.45
N GLN A 39 2.38 2.27 -1.38
CA GLN A 39 3.05 1.60 -2.50
C GLN A 39 2.61 0.15 -2.54
N THR A 40 1.80 -0.22 -3.53
CA THR A 40 1.26 -1.57 -3.66
C THR A 40 2.26 -2.52 -4.33
N GLY A 41 2.54 -3.68 -3.71
CA GLY A 41 3.37 -4.74 -4.30
C GLY A 41 2.75 -5.29 -5.58
N TYR A 42 1.44 -5.55 -5.58
CA TYR A 42 0.70 -5.98 -6.76
C TYR A 42 0.88 -5.01 -7.95
N GLY A 43 0.67 -3.71 -7.70
CA GLY A 43 0.84 -2.68 -8.74
C GLY A 43 2.29 -2.57 -9.21
N THR A 44 3.25 -2.71 -8.30
CA THR A 44 4.69 -2.69 -8.61
C THR A 44 5.07 -3.88 -9.49
N SER A 45 4.62 -5.11 -9.18
CA SER A 45 4.85 -6.30 -10.02
C SER A 45 4.27 -6.12 -11.42
N ALA A 46 3.02 -5.67 -11.51
CA ALA A 46 2.33 -5.47 -12.78
C ALA A 46 3.02 -4.41 -13.65
N THR A 47 3.52 -3.32 -13.07
CA THR A 47 4.05 -2.20 -13.84
C THR A 47 5.54 -2.30 -14.15
N LEU A 48 6.34 -2.92 -13.29
CA LEU A 48 7.76 -3.14 -13.56
C LEU A 48 8.00 -4.32 -14.50
N PHE A 49 7.24 -5.40 -14.33
CA PHE A 49 7.51 -6.66 -15.03
C PHE A 49 6.38 -7.13 -15.96
N GLY A 50 5.20 -6.52 -15.91
CA GLY A 50 4.02 -7.03 -16.60
C GLY A 50 3.55 -8.38 -16.05
N MET A 51 3.87 -8.70 -14.80
CA MET A 51 3.65 -9.99 -14.17
C MET A 51 2.64 -9.91 -13.02
N PRO A 52 1.94 -11.03 -12.71
CA PRO A 52 1.07 -11.10 -11.55
C PRO A 52 1.88 -11.04 -10.25
N ASP A 53 1.18 -10.81 -9.14
CA ASP A 53 1.76 -10.75 -7.79
C ASP A 53 1.99 -12.15 -7.20
N TYR A 54 3.13 -12.74 -7.54
CA TYR A 54 3.57 -14.10 -7.19
C TYR A 54 4.99 -14.17 -6.63
N GLY A 55 5.42 -13.09 -5.93
CA GLY A 55 6.76 -13.03 -5.36
C GLY A 55 7.88 -12.85 -6.40
N PHE A 56 7.58 -12.21 -7.54
CA PHE A 56 8.60 -11.89 -8.57
C PHE A 56 9.43 -10.65 -8.20
N ILE A 57 8.91 -9.79 -7.32
CA ILE A 57 9.61 -8.60 -6.85
C ILE A 57 10.53 -8.99 -5.69
N GLY A 58 11.74 -8.44 -5.70
CA GLY A 58 12.67 -8.52 -4.58
C GLY A 58 12.74 -7.22 -3.77
N SER A 59 13.55 -7.24 -2.71
CA SER A 59 13.77 -6.05 -1.87
C SER A 59 14.34 -4.87 -2.66
N THR A 60 15.21 -5.12 -3.63
CA THR A 60 15.84 -4.07 -4.44
C THR A 60 14.79 -3.28 -5.25
N GLU A 61 13.91 -3.97 -5.98
CA GLU A 61 12.86 -3.34 -6.77
C GLU A 61 11.90 -2.56 -5.87
N THR A 62 11.53 -3.13 -4.72
CA THR A 62 10.64 -2.49 -3.74
C THR A 62 11.25 -1.21 -3.19
N VAL A 63 12.51 -1.23 -2.74
CA VAL A 63 13.22 -0.07 -2.19
C VAL A 63 13.45 1.00 -3.26
N ASP A 64 13.84 0.62 -4.47
CA ASP A 64 14.08 1.56 -5.56
C ASP A 64 12.80 2.25 -6.01
N ASN A 65 11.69 1.52 -6.08
CA ASN A 65 10.40 2.11 -6.39
C ASN A 65 9.91 3.02 -5.25
N ALA A 66 10.06 2.60 -3.99
CA ALA A 66 9.75 3.42 -2.81
C ALA A 66 10.51 4.74 -2.83
N ARG A 67 11.80 4.71 -3.14
CA ARG A 67 12.64 5.91 -3.24
C ARG A 67 12.14 6.89 -4.30
N ARG A 68 11.70 6.39 -5.47
CA ARG A 68 11.14 7.23 -6.54
C ARG A 68 9.81 7.87 -6.12
N ILE A 69 8.92 7.09 -5.51
CA ILE A 69 7.62 7.55 -5.03
C ILE A 69 7.79 8.57 -3.90
N CYS A 70 8.54 8.24 -2.86
CA CYS A 70 8.74 9.10 -1.69
C CYS A 70 9.39 10.45 -2.05
N ARG A 71 10.31 10.46 -3.03
CA ARG A 71 10.94 11.71 -3.50
C ARG A 71 10.01 12.59 -4.35
N ALA A 72 8.94 12.04 -4.89
CA ALA A 72 8.01 12.77 -5.75
C ALA A 72 6.94 13.55 -4.98
N VAL A 73 6.72 13.23 -3.70
CA VAL A 73 5.60 13.73 -2.88
C VAL A 73 6.05 14.14 -1.48
N SER A 74 5.18 14.86 -0.77
CA SER A 74 5.41 15.29 0.62
C SER A 74 4.53 14.56 1.63
N VAL A 75 3.50 13.86 1.18
CA VAL A 75 2.62 13.05 2.05
C VAL A 75 3.26 11.71 2.40
N PRO A 76 2.94 11.13 3.58
CA PRO A 76 3.46 9.84 4.01
C PRO A 76 3.17 8.72 3.01
N VAL A 77 4.17 7.86 2.76
CA VAL A 77 4.07 6.65 1.94
C VAL A 77 4.31 5.45 2.83
N ILE A 78 3.36 4.51 2.84
CA ILE A 78 3.53 3.19 3.47
C ILE A 78 3.85 2.20 2.34
N VAL A 79 4.78 1.29 2.55
CA VAL A 79 5.29 0.39 1.51
C VAL A 79 4.88 -1.05 1.79
N ASP A 80 4.43 -1.75 0.77
CA ASP A 80 4.26 -3.21 0.80
C ASP A 80 5.65 -3.86 0.81
N ALA A 81 5.98 -4.50 1.92
CA ALA A 81 7.26 -5.18 2.12
C ALA A 81 7.14 -6.70 1.99
N ASP A 82 6.00 -7.19 1.50
CA ASP A 82 5.71 -8.61 1.36
C ASP A 82 6.04 -9.37 2.66
N THR A 83 6.78 -10.48 2.58
CA THR A 83 7.22 -11.29 3.72
C THR A 83 8.56 -10.83 4.33
N GLY A 84 9.10 -9.69 3.84
CA GLY A 84 10.41 -9.18 4.23
C GLY A 84 11.59 -9.76 3.43
N TYR A 85 11.31 -10.51 2.37
CA TYR A 85 12.27 -11.07 1.40
C TYR A 85 13.36 -11.96 2.02
N GLY A 86 13.07 -12.63 3.14
CA GLY A 86 13.99 -13.54 3.80
C GLY A 86 13.67 -13.75 5.28
N ASN A 87 14.72 -13.93 6.08
CA ASN A 87 14.62 -14.11 7.53
C ASN A 87 14.57 -12.77 8.29
N ALA A 88 14.62 -12.82 9.63
CA ALA A 88 14.59 -11.64 10.49
C ALA A 88 15.69 -10.60 10.16
N LEU A 89 16.91 -11.05 9.79
CA LEU A 89 17.99 -10.13 9.41
C LEU A 89 17.71 -9.44 8.06
N SER A 90 17.06 -10.13 7.13
CA SER A 90 16.62 -9.53 5.87
C SER A 90 15.59 -8.44 6.12
N VAL A 91 14.62 -8.69 7.00
CA VAL A 91 13.61 -7.71 7.43
C VAL A 91 14.26 -6.50 8.11
N TRP A 92 15.21 -6.75 9.01
CA TRP A 92 15.94 -5.69 9.71
C TRP A 92 16.63 -4.73 8.71
N LYS A 93 17.36 -5.28 7.74
CA LYS A 93 18.01 -4.52 6.67
C LYS A 93 16.99 -3.77 5.80
N LEU A 94 15.91 -4.43 5.39
CA LEU A 94 14.87 -3.86 4.55
C LEU A 94 14.22 -2.63 5.18
N VAL A 95 13.91 -2.68 6.49
CA VAL A 95 13.32 -1.54 7.22
C VAL A 95 14.25 -0.33 7.15
N GLN A 96 15.54 -0.51 7.39
CA GLN A 96 16.50 0.59 7.30
C GLN A 96 16.60 1.17 5.88
N GLU A 97 16.59 0.32 4.85
CA GLU A 97 16.65 0.75 3.46
C GLU A 97 15.39 1.53 3.05
N LEU A 98 14.20 1.09 3.51
CA LEU A 98 12.94 1.77 3.23
C LEU A 98 12.81 3.09 4.02
N GLU A 99 13.26 3.13 5.26
CA GLU A 99 13.33 4.35 6.04
C GLU A 99 14.25 5.39 5.36
N ASN A 100 15.43 4.97 4.89
CA ASN A 100 16.37 5.79 4.11
C ASN A 100 15.81 6.20 2.74
N ALA A 101 14.92 5.41 2.15
CA ALA A 101 14.22 5.75 0.91
C ALA A 101 13.14 6.83 1.13
N GLY A 102 12.75 7.11 2.38
CA GLY A 102 11.76 8.11 2.77
C GLY A 102 10.37 7.53 3.06
N ALA A 103 10.23 6.22 3.15
CA ALA A 103 8.98 5.57 3.56
C ALA A 103 8.60 5.98 4.99
N SER A 104 7.31 5.98 5.30
CA SER A 104 6.77 6.30 6.62
C SER A 104 6.31 5.06 7.39
N GLY A 105 6.44 3.89 6.80
CA GLY A 105 6.11 2.59 7.37
C GLY A 105 6.06 1.49 6.34
N ILE A 106 5.86 0.27 6.80
CA ILE A 106 5.74 -0.93 5.96
C ILE A 106 4.52 -1.76 6.34
N PHE A 107 4.03 -2.54 5.37
CA PHE A 107 3.24 -3.75 5.60
C PHE A 107 4.18 -4.93 5.53
N LEU A 108 4.14 -5.81 6.55
CA LEU A 108 4.89 -7.05 6.63
C LEU A 108 3.90 -8.19 6.86
N GLU A 109 3.92 -9.23 6.03
CA GLU A 109 2.96 -10.32 6.07
C GLU A 109 3.56 -11.65 6.52
N ASP A 110 2.73 -12.51 7.12
CA ASP A 110 3.12 -13.82 7.63
C ASP A 110 3.03 -14.96 6.60
N GLN A 111 2.91 -14.65 5.30
CA GLN A 111 2.93 -15.68 4.27
C GLN A 111 4.30 -16.37 4.18
N ARG A 112 4.27 -17.64 3.75
CA ARG A 112 5.46 -18.36 3.32
C ARG A 112 5.88 -17.89 1.93
N TRP A 113 7.17 -17.64 1.74
CA TRP A 113 7.71 -17.32 0.40
C TRP A 113 7.80 -18.58 -0.49
N PRO A 114 7.50 -18.50 -1.81
CA PRO A 114 7.02 -17.31 -2.54
C PRO A 114 5.54 -16.99 -2.21
N LYS A 115 5.31 -15.73 -1.86
CA LYS A 115 3.96 -15.26 -1.49
C LYS A 115 3.01 -15.16 -2.69
N ARG A 116 1.73 -14.99 -2.40
CA ARG A 116 0.68 -14.69 -3.38
C ARG A 116 -0.15 -13.50 -2.92
N CYS A 117 -0.82 -12.83 -3.86
CA CYS A 117 -1.78 -11.78 -3.50
C CYS A 117 -2.80 -12.31 -2.47
N GLY A 118 -3.13 -11.50 -1.48
CA GLY A 118 -4.01 -11.85 -0.36
C GLY A 118 -5.39 -12.36 -0.75
N HIS A 119 -5.90 -11.99 -1.93
CA HIS A 119 -7.17 -12.46 -2.47
C HIS A 119 -7.05 -13.69 -3.40
N MET A 120 -5.84 -14.23 -3.60
CA MET A 120 -5.61 -15.46 -4.37
C MET A 120 -5.63 -16.70 -3.48
N GLN A 121 -5.87 -17.87 -4.10
CA GLN A 121 -5.85 -19.18 -3.42
C GLN A 121 -4.44 -19.76 -3.34
N GLY A 122 -4.26 -20.76 -2.46
CA GLY A 122 -3.02 -21.52 -2.33
C GLY A 122 -1.92 -20.77 -1.57
N LYS A 123 -2.31 -19.85 -0.68
CA LYS A 123 -1.40 -19.25 0.30
C LYS A 123 -1.04 -20.24 1.41
N GLU A 124 0.11 -20.05 1.99
CA GLU A 124 0.55 -20.69 3.23
C GLU A 124 1.08 -19.63 4.17
N VAL A 125 0.90 -19.81 5.47
CA VAL A 125 1.49 -18.93 6.48
C VAL A 125 2.62 -19.65 7.22
N VAL A 126 3.59 -18.88 7.69
CA VAL A 126 4.65 -19.39 8.56
C VAL A 126 4.13 -19.53 9.99
N SER A 127 4.89 -20.17 10.88
CA SER A 127 4.55 -20.25 12.30
C SER A 127 4.46 -18.86 12.94
N ILE A 128 3.71 -18.74 14.02
CA ILE A 128 3.64 -17.50 14.80
C ILE A 128 5.04 -17.09 15.28
N ASP A 129 5.84 -18.05 15.72
CA ASP A 129 7.20 -17.79 16.22
C ASP A 129 8.11 -17.24 15.13
N GLU A 130 8.13 -17.85 13.93
CA GLU A 130 8.93 -17.36 12.79
C GLU A 130 8.55 -15.94 12.40
N TYR A 131 7.24 -15.65 12.33
CA TYR A 131 6.81 -14.29 12.01
C TYR A 131 7.09 -13.30 13.16
N SER A 132 7.01 -13.75 14.41
CA SER A 132 7.33 -12.92 15.58
C SER A 132 8.78 -12.47 15.58
N GLU A 133 9.73 -13.34 15.18
CA GLU A 133 11.13 -12.97 14.98
C GLU A 133 11.29 -11.87 13.92
N LYS A 134 10.60 -12.00 12.79
CA LYS A 134 10.61 -10.99 11.72
C LYS A 134 9.98 -9.66 12.17
N LEU A 135 8.86 -9.72 12.88
CA LEU A 135 8.17 -8.54 13.40
C LEU A 135 9.03 -7.81 14.44
N GLN A 136 9.66 -8.55 15.37
CA GLN A 136 10.57 -7.96 16.34
C GLN A 136 11.77 -7.29 15.65
N ALA A 137 12.36 -7.95 14.65
CA ALA A 137 13.46 -7.38 13.87
C ALA A 137 13.06 -6.10 13.14
N ALA A 138 11.82 -6.02 12.61
CA ALA A 138 11.29 -4.80 11.99
C ALA A 138 11.13 -3.65 13.01
N LEU A 139 10.65 -3.97 14.21
CA LEU A 139 10.46 -3.00 15.28
C LEU A 139 11.80 -2.45 15.79
N ASP A 140 12.81 -3.30 15.93
CA ASP A 140 14.15 -2.94 16.42
C ASP A 140 14.97 -2.18 15.38
N ALA A 141 14.74 -2.43 14.08
CA ALA A 141 15.48 -1.83 12.98
C ALA A 141 15.15 -0.35 12.74
N ARG A 142 13.93 0.10 13.09
CA ARG A 142 13.49 1.46 12.82
C ARG A 142 14.25 2.49 13.68
N SER A 143 14.76 3.54 13.05
CA SER A 143 15.40 4.66 13.72
C SER A 143 14.40 5.77 14.08
N ASP A 144 13.41 6.03 13.22
CA ASP A 144 12.32 6.97 13.50
C ASP A 144 11.14 6.25 14.17
N LYS A 145 10.83 6.66 15.41
CA LYS A 145 9.65 6.17 16.16
C LYS A 145 8.31 6.47 15.45
N ASN A 146 8.29 7.35 14.46
CA ASN A 146 7.12 7.63 13.63
C ASN A 146 6.97 6.67 12.43
N PHE A 147 8.01 5.90 12.10
CA PHE A 147 7.92 4.83 11.11
C PHE A 147 7.04 3.71 11.66
N ILE A 148 5.95 3.36 10.97
CA ILE A 148 5.01 2.36 11.45
C ILE A 148 5.28 0.97 10.86
N ILE A 149 5.03 -0.05 11.68
CA ILE A 149 5.02 -1.45 11.25
C ILE A 149 3.58 -1.93 11.29
N VAL A 150 3.04 -2.29 10.11
CA VAL A 150 1.75 -2.93 9.97
C VAL A 150 1.98 -4.43 9.89
N ALA A 151 1.54 -5.16 10.91
CA ALA A 151 1.61 -6.63 10.92
C ALA A 151 0.36 -7.20 10.22
N ARG A 152 0.59 -7.88 9.09
CA ARG A 152 -0.46 -8.52 8.30
C ARG A 152 -0.44 -10.03 8.54
N THR A 153 -1.64 -10.59 8.73
CA THR A 153 -1.84 -12.04 8.71
C THR A 153 -2.76 -12.46 7.57
N ASP A 154 -2.33 -13.49 6.85
CA ASP A 154 -3.12 -14.16 5.81
C ASP A 154 -3.78 -15.45 6.32
N ALA A 155 -3.67 -15.75 7.62
CA ALA A 155 -4.19 -16.96 8.28
C ALA A 155 -5.71 -17.13 8.15
N ARG A 156 -6.47 -16.05 7.91
CA ARG A 156 -7.91 -16.16 7.68
C ARG A 156 -8.24 -17.13 6.53
N ALA A 157 -7.42 -17.16 5.48
CA ALA A 157 -7.64 -18.02 4.32
C ALA A 157 -7.15 -19.47 4.54
N THR A 158 -6.17 -19.68 5.39
CA THR A 158 -5.46 -20.96 5.61
C THR A 158 -5.88 -21.66 6.89
N GLU A 159 -6.11 -20.93 7.98
CA GLU A 159 -6.34 -21.44 9.33
C GLU A 159 -7.71 -21.04 9.90
N GLY A 160 -8.44 -20.14 9.22
CA GLY A 160 -9.74 -19.63 9.67
C GLY A 160 -9.66 -18.30 10.42
N LEU A 161 -10.84 -17.76 10.73
CA LEU A 161 -10.96 -16.41 11.30
C LEU A 161 -10.40 -16.32 12.73
N ASP A 162 -10.71 -17.30 13.57
CA ASP A 162 -10.32 -17.25 15.00
C ASP A 162 -8.80 -17.31 15.14
N ASN A 163 -8.12 -18.18 14.38
CA ASN A 163 -6.65 -18.23 14.35
C ASN A 163 -6.03 -16.93 13.79
N ALA A 164 -6.67 -16.32 12.78
CA ALA A 164 -6.18 -15.03 12.26
C ALA A 164 -6.32 -13.91 13.30
N ILE A 165 -7.39 -13.91 14.10
CA ILE A 165 -7.57 -12.95 15.20
C ILE A 165 -6.53 -13.22 16.31
N GLU A 166 -6.29 -14.49 16.67
CA GLU A 166 -5.28 -14.86 17.66
C GLU A 166 -3.88 -14.38 17.23
N ARG A 167 -3.51 -14.59 15.96
CA ARG A 167 -2.26 -14.05 15.39
C ARG A 167 -2.21 -12.51 15.49
N GLY A 168 -3.31 -11.84 15.12
CA GLY A 168 -3.41 -10.38 15.21
C GLY A 168 -3.18 -9.86 16.63
N LEU A 169 -3.81 -10.48 17.64
CA LEU A 169 -3.61 -10.16 19.05
C LEU A 169 -2.17 -10.44 19.52
N HIS A 170 -1.56 -11.50 19.03
CA HIS A 170 -0.17 -11.82 19.33
C HIS A 170 0.77 -10.74 18.75
N TYR A 171 0.56 -10.33 17.52
CA TYR A 171 1.36 -9.28 16.85
C TYR A 171 1.16 -7.90 17.49
N GLU A 172 -0.06 -7.58 17.93
CA GLU A 172 -0.35 -6.40 18.75
C GLU A 172 0.48 -6.42 20.05
N LYS A 173 0.53 -7.54 20.74
CA LYS A 173 1.29 -7.73 21.99
C LYS A 173 2.80 -7.58 21.79
N ILE A 174 3.35 -7.98 20.64
CA ILE A 174 4.77 -7.77 20.29
C ILE A 174 5.05 -6.27 20.08
N GLY A 175 4.07 -5.48 19.65
CA GLY A 175 4.21 -4.03 19.50
C GLY A 175 4.01 -3.51 18.08
N ALA A 176 3.37 -4.28 17.19
CA ALA A 176 2.94 -3.78 15.89
C ALA A 176 2.09 -2.51 16.06
N ASP A 177 2.34 -1.49 15.24
CA ASP A 177 1.60 -0.22 15.32
C ASP A 177 0.18 -0.33 14.77
N VAL A 178 -0.04 -1.26 13.85
CA VAL A 178 -1.32 -1.50 13.16
C VAL A 178 -1.43 -3.00 12.86
N ILE A 179 -2.63 -3.56 12.95
CA ILE A 179 -2.90 -4.95 12.59
C ILE A 179 -3.73 -5.02 11.31
N PHE A 180 -3.41 -5.99 10.47
CA PHE A 180 -4.13 -6.24 9.25
C PHE A 180 -4.46 -7.73 9.10
N VAL A 181 -5.75 -8.07 9.24
CA VAL A 181 -6.28 -9.40 8.94
C VAL A 181 -6.79 -9.39 7.50
N GLU A 182 -6.10 -10.13 6.62
CA GLU A 182 -6.38 -10.12 5.18
C GLU A 182 -7.63 -10.95 4.83
N ALA A 183 -8.40 -10.44 3.87
CA ALA A 183 -9.49 -11.11 3.18
C ALA A 183 -10.62 -11.66 4.10
N PRO A 184 -11.17 -10.90 5.07
CA PRO A 184 -12.41 -11.28 5.72
C PRO A 184 -13.52 -11.38 4.67
N LYS A 185 -14.37 -12.43 4.78
CA LYS A 185 -15.36 -12.78 3.73
C LYS A 185 -16.73 -12.15 3.96
N THR A 186 -17.02 -11.69 5.17
CA THR A 186 -18.34 -11.15 5.52
C THR A 186 -18.22 -9.91 6.42
N ILE A 187 -19.28 -9.13 6.46
CA ILE A 187 -19.40 -8.00 7.39
C ILE A 187 -19.35 -8.46 8.84
N GLN A 188 -19.87 -9.66 9.14
CA GLN A 188 -19.83 -10.24 10.48
C GLN A 188 -18.39 -10.57 10.89
N GLU A 189 -17.58 -11.13 9.99
CA GLU A 189 -16.16 -11.35 10.24
C GLU A 189 -15.42 -10.03 10.49
N MET A 190 -15.70 -9.00 9.70
CA MET A 190 -15.11 -7.67 9.89
C MET A 190 -15.47 -7.07 11.26
N LYS A 191 -16.75 -7.15 11.67
CA LYS A 191 -17.17 -6.72 13.00
C LYS A 191 -16.47 -7.48 14.11
N LYS A 192 -16.30 -8.80 13.95
CA LYS A 192 -15.58 -9.62 14.93
C LYS A 192 -14.12 -9.19 15.06
N ILE A 193 -13.42 -8.99 13.93
CA ILE A 193 -12.04 -8.47 13.92
C ILE A 193 -11.95 -7.13 14.65
N GLY A 194 -12.86 -6.20 14.34
CA GLY A 194 -12.86 -4.86 14.94
C GLY A 194 -13.22 -4.83 16.44
N ASN A 195 -13.97 -5.82 16.92
CA ASN A 195 -14.30 -5.95 18.34
C ASN A 195 -13.18 -6.61 19.16
N ASP A 196 -12.49 -7.59 18.56
CA ASP A 196 -11.57 -8.45 19.29
C ASP A 196 -10.12 -7.88 19.30
N ILE A 197 -9.70 -7.13 18.28
CA ILE A 197 -8.36 -6.53 18.19
C ILE A 197 -8.44 -5.04 18.55
N HIS A 198 -7.53 -4.57 19.42
CA HIS A 198 -7.56 -3.22 19.98
C HIS A 198 -6.63 -2.22 19.27
N ALA A 199 -5.58 -2.72 18.62
CA ALA A 199 -4.71 -1.89 17.78
C ALA A 199 -5.49 -1.29 16.58
N PRO A 200 -5.03 -0.16 16.00
CA PRO A 200 -5.58 0.32 14.75
C PRO A 200 -5.59 -0.76 13.68
N LEU A 201 -6.70 -0.90 12.94
CA LEU A 201 -6.91 -1.95 11.95
C LEU A 201 -6.90 -1.41 10.51
N VAL A 202 -6.48 -2.27 9.57
CA VAL A 202 -6.59 -2.05 8.12
C VAL A 202 -7.78 -2.81 7.57
N ALA A 203 -8.64 -2.14 6.79
CA ALA A 203 -9.60 -2.77 5.89
C ALA A 203 -9.12 -2.62 4.44
N ASN A 204 -8.91 -3.73 3.76
CA ASN A 204 -8.44 -3.78 2.37
C ASN A 204 -9.63 -3.89 1.40
N MET A 205 -9.88 -2.84 0.62
CA MET A 205 -11.01 -2.70 -0.30
C MET A 205 -10.53 -2.87 -1.74
N ILE A 206 -10.58 -4.12 -2.23
CA ILE A 206 -10.21 -4.47 -3.61
C ILE A 206 -11.47 -4.66 -4.43
N GLU A 207 -11.61 -3.91 -5.51
CA GLU A 207 -12.72 -4.04 -6.46
C GLU A 207 -12.71 -5.45 -7.10
N GLY A 208 -13.80 -6.19 -6.92
CA GLY A 208 -13.90 -7.59 -7.36
C GLY A 208 -13.17 -8.60 -6.48
N GLY A 209 -12.64 -8.18 -5.33
CA GLY A 209 -11.97 -9.05 -4.37
C GLY A 209 -12.94 -9.84 -3.48
N THR A 210 -12.39 -10.57 -2.51
CA THR A 210 -13.16 -11.46 -1.60
C THR A 210 -13.90 -10.68 -0.51
N THR A 211 -13.29 -9.60 0.00
CA THR A 211 -13.84 -8.77 1.08
C THR A 211 -14.97 -7.90 0.56
N PRO A 212 -16.14 -7.86 1.24
CA PRO A 212 -17.24 -6.98 0.85
C PRO A 212 -16.82 -5.51 0.93
N ILE A 213 -16.98 -4.79 -0.19
CA ILE A 213 -16.71 -3.35 -0.22
C ILE A 213 -17.76 -2.62 0.62
N SER A 214 -17.30 -1.73 1.50
CA SER A 214 -18.14 -0.89 2.33
C SER A 214 -17.64 0.56 2.34
N SER A 215 -18.48 1.50 2.78
CA SER A 215 -18.04 2.90 2.91
C SER A 215 -16.99 3.05 4.02
N ALA A 216 -16.07 3.99 3.83
CA ALA A 216 -15.03 4.26 4.82
C ALA A 216 -15.60 4.58 6.22
N THR A 217 -16.73 5.29 6.28
CA THR A 217 -17.43 5.59 7.54
C THR A 217 -17.91 4.31 8.24
N LYS A 218 -18.58 3.40 7.52
CA LYS A 218 -19.06 2.13 8.10
C LYS A 218 -17.90 1.24 8.55
N LEU A 219 -16.79 1.23 7.82
CA LEU A 219 -15.59 0.49 8.22
C LEU A 219 -14.96 1.08 9.48
N PHE A 220 -14.94 2.41 9.57
CA PHE A 220 -14.44 3.09 10.76
C PHE A 220 -15.31 2.80 12.00
N GLU A 221 -16.63 2.78 11.85
CA GLU A 221 -17.57 2.37 12.91
C GLU A 221 -17.38 0.91 13.37
N MET A 222 -16.84 0.06 12.51
CA MET A 222 -16.44 -1.32 12.82
C MET A 222 -15.03 -1.45 13.42
N GLY A 223 -14.31 -0.34 13.69
CA GLY A 223 -12.97 -0.34 14.30
C GLY A 223 -11.80 -0.22 13.30
N PHE A 224 -12.05 -0.18 11.99
CA PHE A 224 -10.97 -0.05 11.01
C PHE A 224 -10.51 1.41 10.86
N LYS A 225 -9.25 1.67 11.17
CA LYS A 225 -8.67 3.01 11.09
C LYS A 225 -8.12 3.34 9.72
N ILE A 226 -7.47 2.40 9.07
CA ILE A 226 -6.95 2.54 7.70
C ILE A 226 -7.90 1.84 6.73
N ILE A 227 -8.37 2.58 5.73
CA ILE A 227 -9.18 2.06 4.64
C ILE A 227 -8.33 2.11 3.37
N LEU A 228 -7.84 0.96 2.98
CA LEU A 228 -6.88 0.80 1.88
C LEU A 228 -7.61 0.45 0.57
N TYR A 229 -7.33 1.21 -0.48
CA TYR A 229 -7.76 0.92 -1.86
C TYR A 229 -6.51 0.68 -2.73
N PRO A 230 -5.92 -0.53 -2.71
CA PRO A 230 -4.59 -0.75 -3.24
C PRO A 230 -4.53 -0.79 -4.77
N LEU A 231 -5.65 -1.08 -5.45
CA LEU A 231 -5.67 -1.37 -6.90
C LEU A 231 -6.51 -0.41 -7.73
N SER A 232 -7.30 0.49 -7.12
CA SER A 232 -8.21 1.40 -7.85
C SER A 232 -7.49 2.24 -8.90
N VAL A 233 -6.28 2.75 -8.59
CA VAL A 233 -5.46 3.52 -9.54
C VAL A 233 -4.97 2.64 -10.69
N LEU A 234 -4.50 1.42 -10.40
CA LEU A 234 -4.04 0.48 -11.43
C LEU A 234 -5.17 0.07 -12.37
N PHE A 235 -6.32 -0.31 -11.80
CA PHE A 235 -7.48 -0.76 -12.59
C PHE A 235 -8.07 0.35 -13.44
N SER A 236 -8.18 1.58 -12.90
CA SER A 236 -8.66 2.74 -13.67
C SER A 236 -7.69 3.11 -14.80
N ASN A 237 -6.37 3.13 -14.55
CA ASN A 237 -5.37 3.39 -15.57
C ASN A 237 -5.39 2.32 -16.67
N THR A 238 -5.50 1.05 -16.31
CA THR A 238 -5.62 -0.05 -17.27
C THR A 238 -6.86 0.12 -18.15
N TYR A 239 -8.01 0.40 -17.53
CA TYR A 239 -9.26 0.64 -18.26
C TYR A 239 -9.13 1.82 -19.22
N ALA A 240 -8.66 2.98 -18.76
CA ALA A 240 -8.51 4.16 -19.57
C ALA A 240 -7.54 3.94 -20.74
N THR A 241 -6.39 3.30 -20.49
CA THR A 241 -5.39 2.98 -21.51
C THR A 241 -5.97 2.08 -22.59
N LEU A 242 -6.71 1.01 -22.21
CA LEU A 242 -7.37 0.13 -23.17
C LEU A 242 -8.38 0.89 -24.04
N GLN A 243 -9.17 1.81 -23.47
CA GLN A 243 -10.14 2.60 -24.26
C GLN A 243 -9.42 3.52 -25.27
N ILE A 244 -8.36 4.20 -24.84
CA ILE A 244 -7.57 5.09 -25.71
C ILE A 244 -6.93 4.31 -26.86
N LEU A 245 -6.27 3.19 -26.56
CA LEU A 245 -5.56 2.39 -27.57
C LEU A 245 -6.52 1.72 -28.56
N ARG A 246 -7.70 1.26 -28.11
CA ARG A 246 -8.75 0.73 -29.00
C ARG A 246 -9.22 1.78 -30.00
N GLU A 247 -9.49 3.01 -29.54
CA GLU A 247 -9.91 4.09 -30.43
C GLU A 247 -8.79 4.48 -31.39
N LEU A 248 -7.56 4.62 -30.90
CA LEU A 248 -6.40 4.94 -31.73
C LEU A 248 -6.18 3.88 -32.83
N LYS A 249 -6.26 2.59 -32.47
CA LYS A 249 -6.16 1.49 -33.44
C LYS A 249 -7.29 1.51 -34.48
N ARG A 250 -8.51 1.86 -34.06
CA ARG A 250 -9.70 1.90 -34.91
C ARG A 250 -9.72 3.06 -35.89
N SER A 251 -9.32 4.26 -35.43
CA SER A 251 -9.52 5.52 -36.15
C SER A 251 -8.23 6.22 -36.61
N GLY A 252 -7.07 5.74 -36.15
CA GLY A 252 -5.76 6.38 -36.41
C GLY A 252 -5.57 7.73 -35.71
N ASN A 253 -6.49 8.15 -34.82
CA ASN A 253 -6.38 9.40 -34.09
C ASN A 253 -7.16 9.39 -32.76
N THR A 254 -6.90 10.38 -31.90
CA THR A 254 -7.51 10.53 -30.58
C THR A 254 -8.52 11.68 -30.47
N ARG A 255 -8.92 12.34 -31.60
CA ARG A 255 -9.77 13.56 -31.58
C ARG A 255 -11.07 13.37 -30.78
N LYS A 256 -11.72 12.23 -30.86
CA LYS A 256 -12.97 11.92 -30.13
C LYS A 256 -12.77 11.74 -28.64
N LEU A 257 -11.52 11.61 -28.18
CA LEU A 257 -11.17 11.33 -26.79
C LEU A 257 -10.56 12.53 -26.06
N ASN A 258 -10.43 13.70 -26.71
CA ASN A 258 -9.81 14.88 -26.12
C ASN A 258 -10.37 15.28 -24.75
N LYS A 259 -11.69 15.08 -24.53
CA LYS A 259 -12.33 15.35 -23.22
C LYS A 259 -12.01 14.31 -22.14
N LYS A 260 -11.40 13.17 -22.52
CA LYS A 260 -11.01 12.10 -21.60
C LYS A 260 -9.49 12.08 -21.33
N LEU A 261 -8.75 12.99 -21.93
CA LEU A 261 -7.31 13.15 -21.77
C LEU A 261 -7.03 14.43 -21.00
N VAL A 262 -6.03 14.40 -20.15
CA VAL A 262 -5.43 15.62 -19.60
C VAL A 262 -4.73 16.34 -20.76
N ASN A 263 -4.83 17.67 -20.82
CA ASN A 263 -4.11 18.44 -21.81
C ASN A 263 -2.62 18.64 -21.41
N PHE A 264 -1.86 19.16 -22.34
CA PHE A 264 -0.39 19.33 -22.17
C PHE A 264 -0.05 20.24 -20.97
N ASP A 265 -0.81 21.33 -20.77
CA ASP A 265 -0.57 22.26 -19.67
C ASP A 265 -0.93 21.66 -18.32
N GLN A 266 -2.05 20.93 -18.23
CA GLN A 266 -2.47 20.21 -17.02
C GLN A 266 -1.42 19.18 -16.61
N PHE A 267 -0.84 18.44 -17.58
CA PHE A 267 0.20 17.47 -17.29
C PHE A 267 1.50 18.17 -16.85
N ASN A 268 1.91 19.23 -17.53
CA ASN A 268 3.08 20.01 -17.16
C ASN A 268 2.97 20.66 -15.77
N ASP A 269 1.78 21.10 -15.37
CA ASP A 269 1.53 21.59 -14.03
C ASP A 269 1.64 20.45 -12.97
N LEU A 270 1.16 19.23 -13.28
CA LEU A 270 1.32 18.07 -12.42
C LEU A 270 2.80 17.71 -12.15
N VAL A 271 3.62 17.76 -13.18
CA VAL A 271 5.07 17.49 -13.08
C VAL A 271 5.91 18.73 -12.71
N GLU A 272 5.25 19.83 -12.30
CA GLU A 272 5.88 21.07 -11.80
C GLU A 272 6.84 21.74 -12.80
N LEU A 273 6.57 21.68 -14.11
CA LEU A 273 7.46 22.25 -15.16
C LEU A 273 7.83 23.71 -14.89
N LYS A 274 6.91 24.52 -14.36
CA LYS A 274 7.17 25.94 -14.05
C LYS A 274 8.26 26.12 -13.00
N LYS A 275 8.35 25.23 -12.01
CA LYS A 275 9.40 25.21 -10.98
C LYS A 275 10.77 24.98 -11.62
N TYR A 276 10.89 23.99 -12.50
CA TYR A 276 12.15 23.65 -13.16
C TYR A 276 12.59 24.74 -14.15
N ARG A 277 11.66 25.37 -14.89
CA ARG A 277 11.95 26.53 -15.74
C ARG A 277 12.48 27.73 -14.93
N LYS A 278 11.94 27.96 -13.71
CA LYS A 278 12.44 29.00 -12.81
C LYS A 278 13.88 28.70 -12.33
N LEU A 279 14.14 27.46 -11.92
CA LEU A 279 15.48 27.02 -11.52
C LEU A 279 16.47 27.13 -12.70
N GLU A 280 16.10 26.69 -13.89
CA GLU A 280 16.95 26.80 -15.09
C GLU A 280 17.36 28.26 -15.36
N LYS A 281 16.39 29.21 -15.27
CA LYS A 281 16.67 30.64 -15.45
C LYS A 281 17.62 31.19 -14.37
N GLN A 282 17.54 30.67 -13.14
CA GLN A 282 18.39 31.08 -12.02
C GLN A 282 19.87 30.69 -12.26
N TYR A 283 20.11 29.57 -12.97
CA TYR A 283 21.46 29.04 -13.24
C TYR A 283 21.99 29.41 -14.62
N LYS A 284 21.18 29.98 -15.52
CA LYS A 284 21.67 30.60 -16.77
C LYS A 284 22.27 31.96 -16.42
N LYS A 285 23.60 32.11 -16.64
CA LYS A 285 24.31 33.40 -16.56
C LYS A 285 23.99 34.25 -17.79
#